data_182a882126c3b7e275d0c6a29a7ebe91
#
_entry.id   182a882126c3b7e275d0c6a29a7ebe91
#
_cell.length_a   1.000
_cell.length_b   1.000
_cell.length_c   1.000
_cell.angle_alpha   90.00
_cell.angle_beta   90.00
_cell.angle_gamma   90.00
#
_symmetry.space_group_name_H-M   'P 1'
#
loop_
_entity.id
_entity.type
_entity.pdbx_description
1 polymer ?
#
loop_
_entity_poly.entity_id
_entity_poly.type
_entity_poly.pdbx_seq_one_letter_code
_entity_poly.pdbx_strand_id
1 'polypeptide(L)'
;MDLKLFKEEISTFEEIISTNCEQSVELDYVLPDYYPEIHKIIKCIAEPHVISRCVNDSFLSYDIALLVKILYCSENSSRINVIDQKLMYTKSVELQRNVINPDIKISVGTDYINCRAINSRRVDLRGALSIEISVADISSIQLISGAEGMGIQLHKIPVTYPSNRLFASKQFMVE
;
A
#
# COMPACT_ATOMS: atom_id res chain seq x y z
N MET A 1 36.36 -28.15 -33.69
CA MET A 1 34.98 -27.71 -34.10
C MET A 1 34.42 -26.91 -32.97
N ASP A 2 34.26 -25.63 -33.21
CA ASP A 2 33.80 -24.70 -32.13
C ASP A 2 32.29 -24.59 -32.17
N LEU A 3 31.67 -24.79 -31.00
CA LEU A 3 30.24 -24.59 -30.79
C LEU A 3 29.98 -23.08 -30.68
N LYS A 4 29.16 -22.53 -31.59
CA LYS A 4 28.76 -21.13 -31.57
C LYS A 4 27.34 -21.01 -31.01
N LEU A 5 27.20 -20.31 -29.89
CA LEU A 5 25.92 -20.07 -29.23
C LEU A 5 25.40 -18.68 -29.59
N PHE A 6 24.14 -18.60 -29.98
CA PHE A 6 23.40 -17.34 -30.13
C PHE A 6 22.61 -17.10 -28.84
N LYS A 7 22.74 -15.91 -28.30
CA LYS A 7 22.05 -15.50 -27.06
C LYS A 7 21.11 -14.35 -27.37
N GLU A 8 19.94 -14.39 -26.77
CA GLU A 8 18.97 -13.31 -26.76
C GLU A 8 18.74 -12.87 -25.33
N GLU A 9 18.57 -11.58 -25.14
CA GLU A 9 18.26 -10.98 -23.85
C GLU A 9 16.76 -10.74 -23.76
N ILE A 10 16.12 -11.26 -22.72
CA ILE A 10 14.69 -11.09 -22.46
C ILE A 10 14.55 -10.32 -21.15
N SER A 11 13.79 -9.21 -21.20
CA SER A 11 13.41 -8.48 -20.00
C SER A 11 12.20 -9.12 -19.35
N THR A 12 12.28 -9.35 -18.07
CA THR A 12 11.20 -9.90 -17.22
C THR A 12 11.04 -9.07 -15.97
N PHE A 13 9.87 -9.12 -15.32
CA PHE A 13 9.66 -8.55 -14.02
C PHE A 13 9.96 -9.60 -12.94
N GLU A 14 10.83 -9.23 -12.02
CA GLU A 14 11.17 -10.04 -10.85
C GLU A 14 10.60 -9.38 -9.60
N GLU A 15 9.86 -10.13 -8.81
CA GLU A 15 9.38 -9.65 -7.51
C GLU A 15 10.57 -9.57 -6.53
N ILE A 16 10.83 -8.37 -6.04
CA ILE A 16 11.93 -8.09 -5.10
C ILE A 16 11.48 -8.33 -3.68
N ILE A 17 10.27 -7.87 -3.35
CA ILE A 17 9.67 -8.04 -2.04
C ILE A 17 8.15 -8.05 -2.16
N SER A 18 7.54 -8.95 -1.38
CA SER A 18 6.09 -8.96 -1.12
C SER A 18 5.91 -9.19 0.38
N THR A 19 5.37 -8.19 1.07
CA THR A 19 5.24 -8.24 2.54
C THR A 19 4.00 -7.53 3.03
N ASN A 20 3.52 -8.00 4.19
CA ASN A 20 2.42 -7.39 4.91
C ASN A 20 2.95 -6.87 6.25
N CYS A 21 2.57 -5.65 6.59
CA CYS A 21 2.91 -5.05 7.87
C CYS A 21 1.67 -4.44 8.51
N GLU A 22 1.71 -4.34 9.81
CA GLU A 22 0.68 -3.70 10.62
C GLU A 22 1.19 -2.35 11.14
N GLN A 23 0.30 -1.36 11.19
CA GLN A 23 0.52 -0.09 11.85
C GLN A 23 -0.54 0.14 12.92
N SER A 24 -0.10 0.17 14.18
CA SER A 24 -0.97 0.55 15.28
C SER A 24 -1.43 1.99 15.17
N VAL A 25 -2.69 2.22 15.46
CA VAL A 25 -3.32 3.54 15.47
C VAL A 25 -3.70 3.88 16.91
N GLU A 26 -3.20 5.00 17.39
CA GLU A 26 -3.55 5.55 18.69
C GLU A 26 -3.78 7.06 18.58
N LEU A 27 -4.92 7.54 19.06
CA LEU A 27 -5.26 8.95 19.12
C LEU A 27 -5.97 9.22 20.45
N ASP A 28 -5.38 10.05 21.25
CA ASP A 28 -5.99 10.64 22.45
C ASP A 28 -6.29 12.12 22.16
N TYR A 29 -7.55 12.44 21.96
CA TYR A 29 -7.97 13.75 21.53
C TYR A 29 -8.81 14.43 22.59
N VAL A 30 -8.39 15.64 22.96
CA VAL A 30 -9.15 16.52 23.89
C VAL A 30 -9.87 17.57 23.06
N LEU A 31 -11.19 17.65 23.23
CA LEU A 31 -12.02 18.64 22.55
C LEU A 31 -11.68 20.05 23.04
N PRO A 32 -11.41 20.99 22.12
CA PRO A 32 -11.35 22.42 22.46
C PRO A 32 -12.67 22.94 23.04
N ASP A 33 -12.61 23.99 23.88
CA ASP A 33 -13.76 24.50 24.63
C ASP A 33 -14.91 25.03 23.76
N TYR A 34 -14.62 25.43 22.52
CA TYR A 34 -15.63 25.87 21.55
C TYR A 34 -16.43 24.75 20.88
N TYR A 35 -16.05 23.46 21.10
CA TYR A 35 -16.86 22.35 20.67
C TYR A 35 -17.90 21.96 21.71
N PRO A 36 -19.12 21.55 21.27
CA PRO A 36 -20.12 21.00 22.19
C PRO A 36 -19.61 19.72 22.85
N GLU A 37 -19.99 19.48 24.08
CA GLU A 37 -19.62 18.29 24.85
C GLU A 37 -20.17 17.01 24.20
N ILE A 38 -19.39 15.94 24.28
CA ILE A 38 -19.77 14.63 23.78
C ILE A 38 -20.74 13.98 24.76
N HIS A 39 -21.96 13.72 24.30
CA HIS A 39 -22.89 12.86 25.00
C HIS A 39 -22.72 11.40 24.49
N LYS A 40 -22.68 11.22 23.18
CA LYS A 40 -22.56 9.89 22.55
C LYS A 40 -21.83 9.99 21.22
N ILE A 41 -20.87 9.07 20.99
CA ILE A 41 -20.29 8.85 19.67
C ILE A 41 -21.26 8.03 18.84
N ILE A 42 -21.57 8.51 17.64
CA ILE A 42 -22.49 7.85 16.68
C ILE A 42 -21.71 6.93 15.78
N LYS A 43 -20.61 7.44 15.20
CA LYS A 43 -19.78 6.71 14.24
C LYS A 43 -18.36 7.26 14.21
N CYS A 44 -17.41 6.38 14.06
CA CYS A 44 -16.03 6.70 13.70
C CYS A 44 -15.75 6.14 12.31
N ILE A 45 -15.14 6.96 11.47
CA ILE A 45 -14.71 6.61 10.11
C ILE A 45 -13.22 6.88 10.07
N ALA A 46 -12.46 5.91 9.58
CA ALA A 46 -11.01 6.02 9.43
C ALA A 46 -10.62 5.55 8.02
N GLU A 47 -10.08 6.47 7.24
CA GLU A 47 -9.75 6.27 5.83
C GLU A 47 -8.24 6.46 5.64
N PRO A 48 -7.48 5.38 5.45
CA PRO A 48 -6.06 5.46 5.19
C PRO A 48 -5.78 5.74 3.71
N HIS A 49 -4.79 6.59 3.45
CA HIS A 49 -4.32 6.92 2.11
C HIS A 49 -2.80 6.92 2.04
N VAL A 50 -2.24 6.32 1.00
CA VAL A 50 -0.82 6.44 0.68
C VAL A 50 -0.59 7.81 0.05
N ILE A 51 0.24 8.65 0.67
CA ILE A 51 0.50 10.03 0.24
C ILE A 51 1.72 10.08 -0.68
N SER A 52 2.79 9.40 -0.27
CA SER A 52 4.05 9.40 -0.99
C SER A 52 4.70 8.03 -0.95
N ARG A 53 5.55 7.78 -1.94
CA ARG A 53 6.45 6.63 -1.99
C ARG A 53 7.73 7.05 -2.68
N CYS A 54 8.86 6.66 -2.13
CA CYS A 54 10.18 6.96 -2.67
C CYS A 54 11.11 5.79 -2.42
N VAL A 55 11.90 5.44 -3.44
CA VAL A 55 12.98 4.47 -3.28
C VAL A 55 14.30 5.22 -3.31
N ASN A 56 15.11 4.99 -2.29
CA ASN A 56 16.47 5.47 -2.19
C ASN A 56 17.37 4.25 -1.95
N ASP A 57 18.25 3.98 -2.90
CA ASP A 57 19.16 2.82 -2.87
C ASP A 57 18.39 1.50 -2.65
N SER A 58 18.53 0.91 -1.47
CA SER A 58 17.89 -0.34 -1.07
C SER A 58 16.71 -0.15 -0.09
N PHE A 59 16.17 1.07 0.03
CA PHE A 59 15.06 1.35 0.93
C PHE A 59 13.86 1.94 0.20
N LEU A 60 12.69 1.35 0.42
CA LEU A 60 11.41 1.94 0.07
C LEU A 60 10.87 2.70 1.28
N SER A 61 10.76 4.02 1.15
CA SER A 61 10.09 4.88 2.13
C SER A 61 8.71 5.29 1.63
N TYR A 62 7.73 5.31 2.51
CA TYR A 62 6.37 5.70 2.16
C TYR A 62 5.66 6.38 3.33
N ASP A 63 4.73 7.29 2.98
CA ASP A 63 3.91 8.03 3.93
C ASP A 63 2.45 7.64 3.80
N ILE A 64 1.81 7.42 4.94
CA ILE A 64 0.38 7.13 5.05
C ILE A 64 -0.28 8.25 5.84
N ALA A 65 -1.36 8.81 5.30
CA ALA A 65 -2.27 9.65 6.05
C ALA A 65 -3.51 8.85 6.42
N LEU A 66 -3.85 8.83 7.70
CA LEU A 66 -5.12 8.32 8.19
C LEU A 66 -6.05 9.50 8.49
N LEU A 67 -7.12 9.62 7.72
CA LEU A 67 -8.17 10.61 7.94
C LEU A 67 -9.22 10.01 8.88
N VAL A 68 -9.36 10.61 10.06
CA VAL A 68 -10.31 10.16 11.08
C VAL A 68 -11.43 11.16 11.22
N LYS A 69 -12.68 10.70 11.04
CA LYS A 69 -13.90 11.49 11.29
C LYS A 69 -14.71 10.83 12.39
N ILE A 70 -14.97 11.58 13.44
CA ILE A 70 -15.77 11.13 14.58
C ILE A 70 -17.06 11.93 14.62
N LEU A 71 -18.17 11.25 14.38
CA LEU A 71 -19.51 11.81 14.45
C LEU A 71 -20.06 11.60 15.85
N TYR A 72 -20.52 12.66 16.51
CA TYR A 72 -21.08 12.60 17.85
C TYR A 72 -22.27 13.53 18.05
N CYS A 73 -23.08 13.26 19.04
CA CYS A 73 -24.14 14.13 19.50
C CYS A 73 -23.81 14.70 20.88
N SER A 74 -24.29 15.90 21.14
CA SER A 74 -24.29 16.53 22.46
C SER A 74 -25.65 16.37 23.13
N GLU A 75 -25.71 16.46 24.45
CA GLU A 75 -26.92 16.21 25.23
C GLU A 75 -28.10 17.17 24.89
N ASN A 76 -27.76 18.41 24.58
CA ASN A 76 -28.75 19.47 24.35
C ASN A 76 -28.96 19.87 22.89
N SER A 77 -28.52 19.05 21.94
CA SER A 77 -28.60 19.36 20.53
C SER A 77 -28.95 18.11 19.70
N SER A 78 -29.95 18.26 18.84
CA SER A 78 -30.26 17.25 17.81
C SER A 78 -29.28 17.27 16.63
N ARG A 79 -28.29 18.17 16.65
CA ARG A 79 -27.29 18.28 15.58
C ARG A 79 -26.16 17.28 15.79
N ILE A 80 -25.71 16.68 14.68
CA ILE A 80 -24.51 15.87 14.65
C ILE A 80 -23.30 16.78 14.53
N ASN A 81 -22.36 16.62 15.44
CA ASN A 81 -21.07 17.30 15.42
C ASN A 81 -20.00 16.37 14.85
N VAL A 82 -18.96 16.96 14.28
CA VAL A 82 -17.87 16.22 13.62
C VAL A 82 -16.54 16.68 14.20
N ILE A 83 -15.70 15.71 14.51
CA ILE A 83 -14.27 15.91 14.80
C ILE A 83 -13.49 15.33 13.64
N ASP A 84 -12.69 16.15 12.96
CA ASP A 84 -11.78 15.73 11.90
C ASP A 84 -10.35 15.73 12.44
N GLN A 85 -9.66 14.60 12.27
CA GLN A 85 -8.26 14.44 12.64
C GLN A 85 -7.48 13.78 11.50
N LYS A 86 -6.22 14.15 11.36
CA LYS A 86 -5.29 13.57 10.40
C LYS A 86 -4.06 13.05 11.14
N LEU A 87 -3.82 11.76 11.05
CA LEU A 87 -2.62 11.12 11.56
C LEU A 87 -1.69 10.80 10.39
N MET A 88 -0.38 11.00 10.59
CA MET A 88 0.63 10.74 9.58
C MET A 88 1.59 9.67 10.09
N TYR A 89 1.89 8.70 9.24
CA TYR A 89 2.84 7.63 9.51
C TYR A 89 3.86 7.56 8.38
N THR A 90 5.13 7.63 8.73
CA THR A 90 6.24 7.41 7.80
C THR A 90 6.86 6.05 8.12
N LYS A 91 7.04 5.23 7.11
CA LYS A 91 7.62 3.89 7.19
C LYS A 91 8.68 3.69 6.13
N SER A 92 9.58 2.77 6.42
CA SER A 92 10.58 2.31 5.46
C SER A 92 10.70 0.79 5.50
N VAL A 93 10.94 0.21 4.33
CA VAL A 93 11.19 -1.22 4.15
C VAL A 93 12.49 -1.38 3.39
N GLU A 94 13.35 -2.27 3.87
CA GLU A 94 14.58 -2.61 3.19
C GLU A 94 14.30 -3.57 2.03
N LEU A 95 14.84 -3.24 0.86
CA LEU A 95 14.76 -4.06 -0.34
C LEU A 95 15.96 -5.02 -0.38
N GLN A 96 15.77 -6.21 -0.92
CA GLN A 96 16.84 -7.22 -1.00
C GLN A 96 18.01 -6.80 -1.90
N ARG A 97 17.79 -5.85 -2.79
CA ARG A 97 18.79 -5.28 -3.69
C ARG A 97 18.41 -3.86 -4.10
N ASN A 98 19.38 -3.15 -4.68
CA ASN A 98 19.11 -1.89 -5.34
C ASN A 98 18.22 -2.12 -6.57
N VAL A 99 17.24 -1.26 -6.77
CA VAL A 99 16.28 -1.30 -7.87
C VAL A 99 16.47 -0.08 -8.76
N ILE A 100 16.30 -0.28 -10.07
CA ILE A 100 16.57 0.77 -11.06
C ILE A 100 15.26 1.42 -11.52
N ASN A 101 14.25 0.61 -11.81
CA ASN A 101 12.95 1.08 -12.28
C ASN A 101 11.82 0.24 -11.67
N PRO A 102 11.61 0.36 -10.35
CA PRO A 102 10.69 -0.50 -9.65
C PRO A 102 9.21 -0.17 -9.94
N ASP A 103 8.41 -1.23 -10.13
CA ASP A 103 6.95 -1.15 -10.02
C ASP A 103 6.56 -1.36 -8.55
N ILE A 104 6.09 -0.29 -7.90
CA ILE A 104 5.77 -0.27 -6.48
C ILE A 104 4.27 -0.24 -6.30
N LYS A 105 3.73 -1.21 -5.58
CA LYS A 105 2.32 -1.28 -5.18
C LYS A 105 2.24 -1.28 -3.67
N ILE A 106 1.52 -0.31 -3.12
CA ILE A 106 1.24 -0.21 -1.70
C ILE A 106 -0.27 -0.10 -1.55
N SER A 107 -0.85 -1.05 -0.85
CA SER A 107 -2.27 -1.07 -0.48
C SER A 107 -2.38 -0.91 1.03
N VAL A 108 -3.29 -0.07 1.49
CA VAL A 108 -3.51 0.18 2.91
C VAL A 108 -4.98 0.00 3.22
N GLY A 109 -5.26 -0.86 4.20
CA GLY A 109 -6.60 -1.12 4.71
C GLY A 109 -6.71 -0.82 6.20
N THR A 110 -7.93 -0.68 6.69
CA THR A 110 -8.22 -0.59 8.12
C THR A 110 -8.67 -1.95 8.61
N ASP A 111 -7.92 -2.57 9.53
CA ASP A 111 -8.29 -3.86 10.11
C ASP A 111 -9.39 -3.67 11.14
N TYR A 112 -9.17 -2.80 12.10
CA TYR A 112 -10.19 -2.41 13.06
C TYR A 112 -9.91 -1.02 13.61
N ILE A 113 -10.99 -0.33 14.00
CA ILE A 113 -10.93 0.95 14.74
C ILE A 113 -11.96 0.90 15.86
N ASN A 114 -11.49 1.16 17.07
CA ASN A 114 -12.31 1.34 18.26
C ASN A 114 -12.18 2.79 18.73
N CYS A 115 -13.30 3.47 18.83
CA CYS A 115 -13.38 4.86 19.26
C CYS A 115 -14.37 4.99 20.41
N ARG A 116 -13.92 5.57 21.53
CA ARG A 116 -14.74 5.74 22.72
C ARG A 116 -14.54 7.12 23.34
N ALA A 117 -15.59 7.67 23.89
CA ALA A 117 -15.49 8.84 24.77
C ALA A 117 -15.02 8.38 26.16
N ILE A 118 -13.93 8.96 26.63
CA ILE A 118 -13.44 8.74 28.01
C ILE A 118 -14.25 9.61 28.99
N ASN A 119 -14.58 10.83 28.54
CA ASN A 119 -15.48 11.76 29.21
C ASN A 119 -16.11 12.68 28.15
N SER A 120 -16.87 13.69 28.58
CA SER A 120 -17.57 14.60 27.68
C SER A 120 -16.65 15.44 26.77
N ARG A 121 -15.32 15.45 27.03
CA ARG A 121 -14.35 16.24 26.26
C ARG A 121 -13.14 15.47 25.77
N ARG A 122 -13.07 14.15 26.02
CA ARG A 122 -11.91 13.35 25.64
C ARG A 122 -12.30 12.10 24.92
N VAL A 123 -11.69 11.87 23.77
CA VAL A 123 -11.88 10.70 22.92
C VAL A 123 -10.58 9.91 22.85
N ASP A 124 -10.68 8.60 23.07
CA ASP A 124 -9.62 7.61 22.83
C ASP A 124 -9.98 6.81 21.60
N LEU A 125 -9.08 6.75 20.63
CA LEU A 125 -9.20 5.96 19.43
C LEU A 125 -8.02 5.01 19.35
N ARG A 126 -8.31 3.73 19.15
CA ARG A 126 -7.31 2.68 18.97
C ARG A 126 -7.68 1.78 17.82
N GLY A 127 -6.67 1.32 17.10
CA GLY A 127 -6.89 0.44 15.97
C GLY A 127 -5.61 -0.06 15.35
N ALA A 128 -5.77 -0.69 14.19
CA ALA A 128 -4.68 -1.13 13.36
C ALA A 128 -5.00 -0.95 11.88
N LEU A 129 -3.96 -0.65 11.11
CA LEU A 129 -3.98 -0.63 9.65
C LEU A 129 -3.16 -1.80 9.13
N SER A 130 -3.67 -2.49 8.14
CA SER A 130 -2.91 -3.46 7.34
C SER A 130 -2.29 -2.75 6.13
N ILE A 131 -1.03 -3.06 5.85
CA ILE A 131 -0.26 -2.47 4.77
C ILE A 131 0.33 -3.61 3.96
N GLU A 132 -0.08 -3.72 2.71
CA GLU A 132 0.46 -4.68 1.75
C GLU A 132 1.42 -3.95 0.81
N ILE A 133 2.63 -4.46 0.68
CA ILE A 133 3.69 -3.88 -0.13
C ILE A 133 4.17 -4.94 -1.11
N SER A 134 4.19 -4.60 -2.39
CA SER A 134 4.81 -5.40 -3.45
C SER A 134 5.69 -4.49 -4.29
N VAL A 135 6.94 -4.90 -4.46
CA VAL A 135 7.92 -4.21 -5.29
C VAL A 135 8.46 -5.21 -6.30
N ALA A 136 8.37 -4.88 -7.57
CA ALA A 136 8.97 -5.64 -8.67
C ALA A 136 9.92 -4.73 -9.47
N ASP A 137 10.97 -5.29 -10.02
CA ASP A 137 11.92 -4.58 -10.88
C ASP A 137 12.18 -5.35 -12.17
N ILE A 138 12.68 -4.65 -13.17
CA ILE A 138 13.06 -5.25 -14.43
C ILE A 138 14.35 -6.05 -14.23
N SER A 139 14.31 -7.30 -14.60
CA SER A 139 15.47 -8.21 -14.66
C SER A 139 15.68 -8.67 -16.09
N SER A 140 16.92 -8.75 -16.53
CA SER A 140 17.24 -9.29 -17.84
C SER A 140 17.85 -10.67 -17.71
N ILE A 141 17.34 -11.59 -18.52
CA ILE A 141 17.82 -12.96 -18.58
C ILE A 141 18.37 -13.22 -19.98
N GLN A 142 19.60 -13.74 -20.06
CA GLN A 142 20.17 -14.20 -21.31
C GLN A 142 19.76 -15.65 -21.58
N LEU A 143 19.05 -15.86 -22.67
CA LEU A 143 18.66 -17.18 -23.14
C LEU A 143 19.45 -17.57 -24.39
N ILE A 144 19.72 -18.85 -24.53
CA ILE A 144 20.31 -19.41 -25.76
C ILE A 144 19.19 -19.56 -26.78
N SER A 145 19.19 -18.72 -27.82
CA SER A 145 18.20 -18.75 -28.91
C SER A 145 18.59 -19.68 -30.05
N GLY A 146 19.86 -20.04 -30.14
CA GLY A 146 20.35 -20.89 -31.19
C GLY A 146 21.76 -21.43 -30.93
N ALA A 147 22.13 -22.46 -31.66
CA ALA A 147 23.49 -22.98 -31.67
C ALA A 147 23.86 -23.47 -33.09
N GLU A 148 25.12 -23.23 -33.48
CA GLU A 148 25.72 -23.75 -34.72
C GLU A 148 26.92 -24.62 -34.37
N GLY A 149 27.04 -25.75 -35.09
CA GLY A 149 28.11 -26.76 -34.94
C GLY A 149 27.56 -28.09 -34.47
N MET A 150 28.18 -29.18 -34.92
CA MET A 150 27.90 -30.55 -34.49
C MET A 150 26.42 -31.01 -34.47
N GLY A 151 25.72 -31.01 -35.58
CA GLY A 151 24.45 -31.76 -35.75
C GLY A 151 23.39 -31.54 -34.62
N ILE A 152 23.34 -30.35 -34.03
CA ILE A 152 22.41 -30.03 -32.95
C ILE A 152 21.01 -29.82 -33.52
N GLN A 153 20.03 -30.56 -33.01
CA GLN A 153 18.62 -30.31 -33.27
C GLN A 153 18.07 -29.38 -32.16
N LEU A 154 17.62 -28.19 -32.55
CA LEU A 154 16.94 -27.24 -31.65
C LEU A 154 15.43 -27.52 -31.68
N HIS A 155 14.87 -27.85 -30.53
CA HIS A 155 13.42 -27.91 -30.33
C HIS A 155 12.93 -26.62 -29.67
N LYS A 156 12.19 -25.80 -30.43
CA LYS A 156 11.62 -24.55 -29.91
C LYS A 156 10.22 -24.83 -29.34
N ILE A 157 10.05 -24.58 -28.05
CA ILE A 157 8.76 -24.65 -27.37
C ILE A 157 8.29 -23.21 -27.16
N PRO A 158 7.14 -22.82 -27.74
CA PRO A 158 6.61 -21.47 -27.48
C PRO A 158 6.15 -21.38 -26.03
N VAL A 159 6.65 -20.37 -25.31
CA VAL A 159 6.23 -20.05 -23.95
C VAL A 159 5.52 -18.70 -23.99
N THR A 160 4.27 -18.68 -23.53
CA THR A 160 3.50 -17.45 -23.36
C THR A 160 3.49 -17.06 -21.89
N TYR A 161 3.81 -15.81 -21.61
CA TYR A 161 3.72 -15.22 -20.27
C TYR A 161 2.98 -13.90 -20.32
N PRO A 162 2.26 -13.52 -19.25
CA PRO A 162 1.57 -12.24 -19.23
C PRO A 162 2.60 -11.11 -19.13
N SER A 163 2.69 -10.26 -20.18
CA SER A 163 3.60 -9.12 -20.23
C SER A 163 3.07 -7.86 -19.56
N ASN A 164 1.74 -7.77 -19.37
CA ASN A 164 1.07 -6.61 -18.74
C ASN A 164 -0.13 -7.03 -17.90
N ARG A 165 -0.27 -6.46 -16.71
CA ARG A 165 -1.51 -6.49 -15.93
C ARG A 165 -2.20 -5.14 -16.08
N LEU A 166 -3.33 -5.11 -16.79
CA LEU A 166 -4.20 -3.96 -16.84
C LEU A 166 -5.18 -4.02 -15.67
N PHE A 167 -5.14 -3.02 -14.81
CA PHE A 167 -6.15 -2.83 -13.76
C PHE A 167 -7.15 -1.78 -14.25
N ALA A 168 -8.41 -2.17 -14.38
CA ALA A 168 -9.50 -1.24 -14.64
C ALA A 168 -10.31 -1.08 -13.36
N SER A 169 -10.38 0.14 -12.83
CA SER A 169 -11.32 0.50 -11.77
C SER A 169 -12.50 1.25 -12.37
N LYS A 170 -13.71 0.87 -12.01
CA LYS A 170 -14.94 1.58 -12.39
C LYS A 170 -15.57 2.13 -11.12
N GLN A 171 -15.67 3.45 -11.02
CA GLN A 171 -16.44 4.09 -9.96
C GLN A 171 -17.91 4.13 -10.39
N PHE A 172 -18.80 3.66 -9.51
CA PHE A 172 -20.24 3.82 -9.68
C PHE A 172 -20.69 4.94 -8.76
N MET A 173 -21.33 5.95 -9.33
CA MET A 173 -22.14 6.86 -8.52
C MET A 173 -23.48 6.19 -8.28
N VAL A 174 -23.87 6.07 -7.04
CA VAL A 174 -25.22 5.66 -6.63
C VAL A 174 -25.98 6.97 -6.42
N GLU A 175 -27.03 7.20 -7.22
CA GLU A 175 -27.97 8.28 -7.05
C GLU A 175 -28.90 8.01 -5.86
#